data_07da80a634fcd034f0544215d77cb45c
#
_entry.id   07da80a634fcd034f0544215d77cb45c
#
_cell.length_a   1.000
_cell.length_b   1.000
_cell.length_c   1.000
_cell.angle_alpha   90.00
_cell.angle_beta   90.00
_cell.angle_gamma   90.00
#
_symmetry.space_group_name_H-M   'P 1'
#
loop_
_entity.id
_entity.type
_entity.pdbx_description
1 polymer ?
#
loop_
_entity_poly.entity_id
_entity_poly.type
_entity_poly.pdbx_seq_one_letter_code
_entity_poly.pdbx_strand_id
1 'polypeptide(L)'
;MTNRRNFLKTAGAAMLGAATAGRAAQGAVPEAPIQTSAAMQPPLAPPNGRPYSPVVTLNGWTLPWRMKDGVKEFHLVAEPVVREMAPGMKANLWGYNGQTPGPTIECVEGDKLRIFVTNKLPEHTTIHWHGILLPSGMDGVGGLTQPQIPVGKTYVYEFQMKKSGTFMYHPHADEMVQMAMG
;
A
#
# COMPACT_ATOMS: atom_id res chain seq x y z
N MET A 1 18.29 -38.68 32.77
CA MET A 1 19.08 -37.87 31.79
C MET A 1 18.45 -38.04 30.41
N THR A 2 17.67 -37.13 29.95
CA THR A 2 17.00 -37.17 28.63
C THR A 2 18.00 -36.83 27.54
N ASN A 3 18.20 -37.74 26.64
CA ASN A 3 19.18 -37.66 25.56
C ASN A 3 18.74 -36.58 24.53
N ARG A 4 19.67 -35.74 24.09
CA ARG A 4 19.45 -34.65 23.10
C ARG A 4 18.75 -35.12 21.81
N ARG A 5 18.94 -36.35 21.42
CA ARG A 5 18.26 -36.95 20.25
C ARG A 5 16.76 -37.12 20.43
N ASN A 6 16.28 -37.33 21.65
CA ASN A 6 14.84 -37.48 21.91
C ASN A 6 14.13 -36.14 22.01
N PHE A 7 14.84 -35.08 22.43
CA PHE A 7 14.30 -33.70 22.44
C PHE A 7 13.99 -33.20 21.02
N LEU A 8 14.87 -33.47 20.05
CA LEU A 8 14.67 -33.06 18.66
C LEU A 8 13.55 -33.84 17.95
N LYS A 9 13.28 -35.07 18.37
CA LYS A 9 12.18 -35.87 17.82
C LYS A 9 10.81 -35.41 18.32
N THR A 10 10.72 -34.95 19.56
CA THR A 10 9.47 -34.40 20.15
C THR A 10 9.18 -32.98 19.70
N ALA A 11 10.20 -32.15 19.41
CA ALA A 11 10.00 -30.80 18.89
C ALA A 11 9.52 -30.81 17.41
N GLY A 12 9.90 -31.83 16.63
CA GLY A 12 9.48 -31.95 15.23
C GLY A 12 8.01 -32.36 15.01
N ALA A 13 7.39 -33.00 16.00
CA ALA A 13 6.00 -33.44 15.88
C ALA A 13 4.95 -32.38 16.24
N ALA A 14 5.34 -31.33 16.96
CA ALA A 14 4.45 -30.26 17.40
C ALA A 14 4.29 -29.12 16.39
N MET A 15 5.11 -29.08 15.33
CA MET A 15 5.09 -28.00 14.34
C MET A 15 4.22 -28.28 13.10
N LEU A 16 3.63 -29.46 12.96
CA LEU A 16 2.78 -29.81 11.82
C LEU A 16 1.27 -29.53 12.01
N GLY A 17 0.87 -29.03 13.17
CA GLY A 17 -0.54 -28.83 13.51
C GLY A 17 -1.06 -27.39 13.42
N ALA A 18 -0.22 -26.37 13.17
CA ALA A 18 -0.59 -24.97 13.27
C ALA A 18 -0.66 -24.21 11.93
N ALA A 19 -0.53 -24.89 10.79
CA ALA A 19 -0.44 -24.23 9.47
C ALA A 19 -1.78 -24.14 8.72
N THR A 20 -2.93 -24.36 9.36
CA THR A 20 -4.23 -24.34 8.66
C THR A 20 -5.24 -23.28 9.14
N ALA A 21 -4.84 -22.33 9.97
CA ALA A 21 -5.71 -21.25 10.40
C ALA A 21 -5.14 -19.91 9.98
N GLY A 22 -5.56 -19.40 8.83
CA GLY A 22 -5.18 -18.05 8.42
C GLY A 22 -5.17 -17.81 6.92
N ARG A 23 -5.95 -18.55 6.15
CA ARG A 23 -6.32 -18.09 4.82
C ARG A 23 -7.35 -16.98 5.00
N ALA A 24 -6.89 -15.75 5.29
CA ALA A 24 -7.72 -14.59 5.14
C ALA A 24 -8.33 -14.66 3.73
N ALA A 25 -9.64 -14.71 3.66
CA ALA A 25 -10.35 -14.68 2.40
C ALA A 25 -9.89 -13.43 1.65
N GLN A 26 -9.08 -13.61 0.63
CA GLN A 26 -8.81 -12.57 -0.35
C GLN A 26 -10.15 -12.37 -1.07
N GLY A 27 -10.95 -11.43 -0.57
CA GLY A 27 -12.19 -11.03 -1.21
C GLY A 27 -11.88 -10.70 -2.67
N ALA A 28 -12.76 -11.09 -3.58
CA ALA A 28 -12.65 -10.74 -4.98
C ALA A 28 -12.44 -9.23 -5.08
N VAL A 29 -11.27 -8.83 -5.59
CA VAL A 29 -10.94 -7.42 -5.79
C VAL A 29 -11.84 -6.92 -6.91
N PRO A 30 -12.51 -5.77 -6.75
CA PRO A 30 -13.27 -5.17 -7.84
C PRO A 30 -12.35 -4.93 -9.04
N GLU A 31 -12.68 -5.51 -10.17
CA GLU A 31 -11.84 -5.57 -11.37
C GLU A 31 -11.77 -4.23 -12.14
N ALA A 32 -12.58 -3.26 -11.77
CA ALA A 32 -12.64 -1.99 -12.47
C ALA A 32 -11.65 -0.96 -11.90
N PRO A 33 -10.77 -0.38 -12.72
CA PRO A 33 -9.96 0.75 -12.29
C PRO A 33 -10.87 1.88 -11.80
N ILE A 34 -10.48 2.57 -10.76
CA ILE A 34 -11.17 3.76 -10.29
C ILE A 34 -11.00 4.81 -11.38
N GLN A 35 -11.97 4.89 -12.29
CA GLN A 35 -12.03 5.96 -13.28
C GLN A 35 -12.63 7.17 -12.59
N THR A 36 -11.83 8.20 -12.44
CA THR A 36 -12.29 9.43 -11.84
C THR A 36 -12.13 10.57 -12.84
N SER A 37 -13.27 11.14 -13.24
CA SER A 37 -13.23 12.52 -13.69
C SER A 37 -13.16 13.40 -12.42
N ALA A 38 -12.42 14.48 -12.47
CA ALA A 38 -12.35 15.46 -11.39
C ALA A 38 -13.75 15.95 -10.91
N ALA A 39 -14.76 15.86 -11.78
CA ALA A 39 -16.14 16.22 -11.51
C ALA A 39 -16.88 15.22 -10.57
N MET A 40 -16.36 14.03 -10.34
CA MET A 40 -17.02 13.00 -9.51
C MET A 40 -16.50 12.92 -8.07
N GLN A 41 -15.49 13.71 -7.72
CA GLN A 41 -14.95 13.72 -6.38
C GLN A 41 -15.66 14.78 -5.54
N PRO A 42 -16.31 14.41 -4.43
CA PRO A 42 -16.83 15.42 -3.52
C PRO A 42 -15.66 16.25 -2.97
N PRO A 43 -15.89 17.54 -2.68
CA PRO A 43 -14.86 18.37 -2.06
C PRO A 43 -14.37 17.73 -0.76
N LEU A 44 -13.08 17.79 -0.50
CA LEU A 44 -12.53 17.41 0.79
C LEU A 44 -13.03 18.42 1.83
N ALA A 45 -13.76 17.96 2.83
CA ALA A 45 -14.30 18.80 3.88
C ALA A 45 -13.73 18.35 5.22
N PRO A 46 -12.86 19.15 5.87
CA PRO A 46 -12.38 18.87 7.21
C PRO A 46 -13.52 18.84 8.21
N PRO A 47 -13.56 17.90 9.16
CA PRO A 47 -14.65 17.78 10.14
C PRO A 47 -14.73 18.97 11.10
N ASN A 48 -13.67 19.79 11.18
CA ASN A 48 -13.60 20.99 12.03
C ASN A 48 -14.08 22.27 11.33
N GLY A 49 -14.64 22.18 10.12
CA GLY A 49 -15.15 23.32 9.36
C GLY A 49 -14.10 24.33 8.90
N ARG A 50 -12.80 24.03 9.03
CA ARG A 50 -11.73 24.90 8.53
C ARG A 50 -11.69 24.85 7.01
N PRO A 51 -11.34 25.96 6.33
CA PRO A 51 -11.11 25.94 4.90
C PRO A 51 -10.07 24.89 4.53
N TYR A 52 -10.36 24.10 3.50
CA TYR A 52 -9.43 23.13 2.96
C TYR A 52 -8.85 23.66 1.65
N SER A 53 -7.52 23.64 1.56
CA SER A 53 -6.81 23.97 0.32
C SER A 53 -6.17 22.71 -0.23
N PRO A 54 -6.51 22.29 -1.46
CA PRO A 54 -5.88 21.14 -2.09
C PRO A 54 -4.36 21.29 -2.17
N VAL A 55 -3.65 20.18 -2.00
CA VAL A 55 -2.20 20.14 -2.17
C VAL A 55 -1.86 20.33 -3.65
N VAL A 56 -0.94 21.25 -3.94
CA VAL A 56 -0.37 21.42 -5.29
C VAL A 56 0.99 20.74 -5.33
N THR A 57 1.09 19.64 -6.08
CA THR A 57 2.33 18.90 -6.28
C THR A 57 2.95 19.33 -7.61
N LEU A 58 4.09 20.03 -7.56
CA LEU A 58 4.70 20.66 -8.74
C LEU A 58 5.09 19.65 -9.84
N ASN A 59 5.58 18.46 -9.47
CA ASN A 59 6.01 17.43 -10.41
C ASN A 59 5.24 16.12 -10.20
N GLY A 60 4.02 16.21 -9.72
CA GLY A 60 3.20 15.07 -9.42
C GLY A 60 1.72 15.35 -9.65
N TRP A 61 0.89 14.43 -9.26
CA TRP A 61 -0.56 14.53 -9.34
C TRP A 61 -1.21 13.83 -8.15
N THR A 62 -2.43 14.23 -7.84
CA THR A 62 -3.21 13.64 -6.76
C THR A 62 -3.91 12.37 -7.26
N LEU A 63 -3.76 11.28 -6.51
CA LEU A 63 -4.41 10.01 -6.82
C LEU A 63 -5.92 10.19 -6.73
N PRO A 64 -6.67 9.90 -7.80
CA PRO A 64 -8.11 9.98 -7.76
C PRO A 64 -8.70 8.93 -6.81
N TRP A 65 -9.87 9.25 -6.26
CA TRP A 65 -10.59 8.40 -5.32
C TRP A 65 -12.09 8.44 -5.59
N ARG A 66 -12.80 7.48 -5.05
CA ARG A 66 -14.27 7.47 -5.03
C ARG A 66 -14.77 7.25 -3.61
N MET A 67 -15.96 7.76 -3.32
CA MET A 67 -16.65 7.45 -2.07
C MET A 67 -17.51 6.21 -2.27
N LYS A 68 -17.35 5.21 -1.39
CA LYS A 68 -18.20 4.03 -1.34
C LYS A 68 -18.49 3.67 0.11
N ASP A 69 -19.77 3.67 0.47
CA ASP A 69 -20.25 3.31 1.81
C ASP A 69 -19.55 4.09 2.94
N GLY A 70 -19.27 5.38 2.71
CA GLY A 70 -18.59 6.26 3.68
C GLY A 70 -17.07 6.02 3.78
N VAL A 71 -16.49 5.28 2.84
CA VAL A 71 -15.05 4.99 2.75
C VAL A 71 -14.48 5.59 1.48
N LYS A 72 -13.35 6.29 1.56
CA LYS A 72 -12.59 6.74 0.39
C LYS A 72 -11.78 5.58 -0.17
N GLU A 73 -12.08 5.18 -1.38
CA GLU A 73 -11.36 4.12 -2.08
C GLU A 73 -10.34 4.72 -3.06
N PHE A 74 -9.10 4.25 -2.95
CA PHE A 74 -7.98 4.57 -3.82
C PHE A 74 -7.45 3.30 -4.49
N HIS A 75 -6.80 3.45 -5.65
CA HIS A 75 -6.13 2.33 -6.30
C HIS A 75 -4.72 2.72 -6.73
N LEU A 76 -3.73 2.14 -6.07
CA LEU A 76 -2.32 2.19 -6.44
C LEU A 76 -1.96 0.96 -7.25
N VAL A 77 -1.24 1.18 -8.34
CA VAL A 77 -0.67 0.12 -9.18
C VAL A 77 0.84 0.27 -9.14
N ALA A 78 1.53 -0.64 -8.45
CA ALA A 78 2.98 -0.72 -8.48
C ALA A 78 3.42 -1.39 -9.78
N GLU A 79 4.21 -0.70 -10.60
CA GLU A 79 4.56 -1.16 -11.94
C GLU A 79 5.90 -0.59 -12.43
N PRO A 80 6.58 -1.26 -13.39
CA PRO A 80 7.73 -0.68 -14.06
C PRO A 80 7.34 0.58 -14.83
N VAL A 81 8.20 1.60 -14.73
CA VAL A 81 8.01 2.88 -15.42
C VAL A 81 9.31 3.31 -16.11
N VAL A 82 9.17 4.04 -17.21
CA VAL A 82 10.31 4.69 -17.86
C VAL A 82 10.17 6.19 -17.65
N ARG A 83 11.17 6.81 -17.04
CA ARG A 83 11.20 8.24 -16.78
C ARG A 83 12.41 8.89 -17.41
N GLU A 84 12.19 10.01 -18.05
CA GLU A 84 13.27 10.87 -18.50
C GLU A 84 13.66 11.80 -17.34
N MET A 85 14.85 11.59 -16.78
CA MET A 85 15.37 12.32 -15.63
C MET A 85 16.01 13.66 -16.02
N ALA A 86 16.57 13.72 -17.23
CA ALA A 86 17.09 14.90 -17.87
C ALA A 86 16.97 14.70 -19.40
N PRO A 87 17.06 15.76 -20.22
CA PRO A 87 16.96 15.65 -21.68
C PRO A 87 17.87 14.54 -22.23
N GLY A 88 17.27 13.52 -22.85
CA GLY A 88 17.94 12.35 -23.41
C GLY A 88 18.33 11.26 -22.40
N MET A 89 18.20 11.49 -21.09
CA MET A 89 18.56 10.52 -20.05
C MET A 89 17.31 9.79 -19.54
N LYS A 90 17.01 8.63 -20.11
CA LYS A 90 15.89 7.78 -19.68
C LYS A 90 16.36 6.71 -18.70
N ALA A 91 15.60 6.52 -17.64
CA ALA A 91 15.83 5.48 -16.62
C ALA A 91 14.65 4.51 -16.61
N ASN A 92 14.95 3.22 -16.48
CA ASN A 92 13.97 2.18 -16.19
C ASN A 92 13.85 2.09 -14.67
N LEU A 93 12.68 2.44 -14.16
CA LEU A 93 12.38 2.57 -12.74
C LEU A 93 11.15 1.76 -12.37
N TRP A 94 10.83 1.70 -11.11
CA TRP A 94 9.57 1.20 -10.59
C TRP A 94 8.80 2.36 -9.95
N GLY A 95 7.51 2.35 -10.10
CA GLY A 95 6.71 3.46 -9.60
C GLY A 95 5.27 3.06 -9.36
N TYR A 96 4.44 4.05 -9.13
CA TYR A 96 3.02 3.86 -8.89
C TYR A 96 2.21 4.64 -9.93
N ASN A 97 1.26 3.94 -10.56
CA ASN A 97 0.34 4.53 -11.54
C ASN A 97 1.07 5.29 -12.66
N GLY A 98 2.11 4.65 -13.24
CA GLY A 98 2.85 5.15 -14.39
C GLY A 98 3.93 6.18 -14.08
N GLN A 99 4.21 6.47 -12.80
CA GLN A 99 5.24 7.46 -12.45
C GLN A 99 6.00 7.15 -11.17
N THR A 100 7.16 7.76 -11.03
CA THR A 100 7.95 7.87 -9.81
C THR A 100 8.47 9.32 -9.67
N PRO A 101 8.38 9.99 -8.47
CA PRO A 101 7.64 9.55 -7.31
C PRO A 101 6.17 9.25 -7.60
N GLY A 102 5.56 8.38 -6.79
CA GLY A 102 4.15 8.02 -6.93
C GLY A 102 3.18 9.18 -6.68
N PRO A 103 1.88 9.00 -6.95
CA PRO A 103 0.88 10.04 -6.79
C PRO A 103 0.67 10.43 -5.32
N THR A 104 0.26 11.67 -5.09
CA THR A 104 -0.15 12.15 -3.77
C THR A 104 -1.50 11.55 -3.40
N ILE A 105 -1.59 10.93 -2.23
CA ILE A 105 -2.86 10.50 -1.63
C ILE A 105 -3.31 11.61 -0.69
N GLU A 106 -4.45 12.20 -0.98
CA GLU A 106 -4.98 13.35 -0.25
C GLU A 106 -6.27 12.99 0.48
N CYS A 107 -6.29 13.21 1.79
CA CYS A 107 -7.43 12.91 2.64
C CYS A 107 -7.45 13.86 3.84
N VAL A 108 -8.55 13.89 4.57
CA VAL A 108 -8.68 14.68 5.80
C VAL A 108 -8.67 13.78 7.03
N GLU A 109 -8.28 14.34 8.16
CA GLU A 109 -8.34 13.66 9.45
C GLU A 109 -9.78 13.19 9.73
N GLY A 110 -9.93 11.92 10.10
CA GLY A 110 -11.21 11.27 10.30
C GLY A 110 -11.70 10.43 9.12
N ASP A 111 -11.16 10.62 7.91
CA ASP A 111 -11.51 9.80 6.76
C ASP A 111 -11.20 8.33 7.00
N LYS A 112 -12.12 7.47 6.58
CA LYS A 112 -11.88 6.02 6.43
C LYS A 112 -11.36 5.77 5.02
N LEU A 113 -10.22 5.12 4.93
CA LEU A 113 -9.55 4.83 3.66
C LEU A 113 -9.62 3.34 3.36
N ARG A 114 -9.78 3.01 2.09
CA ARG A 114 -9.55 1.69 1.51
C ARG A 114 -8.64 1.87 0.31
N ILE A 115 -7.43 1.34 0.40
CA ILE A 115 -6.42 1.50 -0.64
C ILE A 115 -6.13 0.13 -1.22
N PHE A 116 -6.53 -0.07 -2.47
CA PHE A 116 -6.18 -1.26 -3.25
C PHE A 116 -4.77 -1.06 -3.79
N VAL A 117 -3.89 -2.02 -3.58
CA VAL A 117 -2.53 -2.01 -4.11
C VAL A 117 -2.35 -3.22 -5.00
N THR A 118 -2.29 -3.00 -6.30
CA THR A 118 -2.05 -4.04 -7.29
C THR A 118 -0.56 -4.08 -7.64
N ASN A 119 0.04 -5.24 -7.50
CA ASN A 119 1.44 -5.46 -7.83
C ASN A 119 1.60 -5.94 -9.29
N LYS A 120 2.19 -5.10 -10.12
CA LYS A 120 2.63 -5.42 -11.49
C LYS A 120 4.16 -5.36 -11.64
N LEU A 121 4.89 -5.26 -10.53
CA LEU A 121 6.34 -5.36 -10.54
C LEU A 121 6.78 -6.78 -10.90
N PRO A 122 8.03 -6.99 -11.30
CA PRO A 122 8.57 -8.32 -11.59
C PRO A 122 8.78 -9.19 -10.34
N GLU A 123 8.64 -8.62 -9.15
CA GLU A 123 8.79 -9.30 -7.86
C GLU A 123 7.68 -8.93 -6.87
N HIS A 124 7.64 -9.60 -5.72
CA HIS A 124 6.71 -9.26 -4.64
C HIS A 124 7.01 -7.87 -4.06
N THR A 125 5.98 -7.24 -3.50
CA THR A 125 6.11 -5.93 -2.83
C THR A 125 5.17 -5.81 -1.63
N THR A 126 5.27 -4.74 -0.89
CA THR A 126 4.28 -4.23 0.08
C THR A 126 4.32 -2.72 0.06
N ILE A 127 3.39 -2.05 0.75
CA ILE A 127 3.46 -0.61 1.00
C ILE A 127 3.41 -0.36 2.49
N HIS A 128 4.42 0.32 3.01
CA HIS A 128 4.44 0.88 4.35
C HIS A 128 3.96 2.33 4.33
N TRP A 129 3.09 2.64 5.28
CA TRP A 129 2.48 3.98 5.47
C TRP A 129 3.23 4.72 6.57
N HIS A 130 4.39 5.25 6.21
CA HIS A 130 5.37 5.78 7.15
C HIS A 130 4.82 6.91 7.99
N GLY A 131 4.83 6.72 9.31
CA GLY A 131 4.42 7.73 10.28
C GLY A 131 2.91 7.89 10.48
N ILE A 132 2.08 7.08 9.84
CA ILE A 132 0.62 7.08 10.03
C ILE A 132 0.26 6.16 11.21
N LEU A 133 -0.68 6.61 12.05
CA LEU A 133 -1.22 5.79 13.14
C LEU A 133 -2.30 4.86 12.59
N LEU A 134 -1.99 3.57 12.50
CA LEU A 134 -2.85 2.55 11.91
C LEU A 134 -2.75 1.22 12.65
N PRO A 135 -3.67 0.27 12.41
CA PRO A 135 -3.57 -1.08 12.95
C PRO A 135 -2.31 -1.80 12.44
N SER A 136 -1.65 -2.59 13.28
CA SER A 136 -0.41 -3.30 12.92
C SER A 136 -0.56 -4.13 11.63
N GLY A 137 -1.68 -4.82 11.42
CA GLY A 137 -1.92 -5.59 10.20
C GLY A 137 -2.05 -4.76 8.91
N MET A 138 -2.07 -3.41 9.03
CA MET A 138 -2.11 -2.47 7.89
C MET A 138 -0.80 -1.68 7.74
N ASP A 139 0.21 -2.00 8.53
CA ASP A 139 1.48 -1.28 8.57
C ASP A 139 2.37 -1.53 7.33
N GLY A 140 2.15 -2.61 6.63
CA GLY A 140 2.79 -2.87 5.35
C GLY A 140 4.17 -3.48 5.40
N VAL A 141 4.64 -3.93 6.58
CA VAL A 141 5.94 -4.58 6.72
C VAL A 141 5.85 -6.03 6.27
N GLY A 142 6.39 -6.33 5.08
CA GLY A 142 6.33 -7.65 4.48
C GLY A 142 6.99 -8.73 5.33
N GLY A 143 6.26 -9.82 5.59
CA GLY A 143 6.72 -10.93 6.41
C GLY A 143 6.62 -10.70 7.92
N LEU A 144 6.30 -9.49 8.37
CA LEU A 144 6.12 -9.17 9.78
C LEU A 144 4.66 -8.83 10.11
N THR A 145 4.12 -7.78 9.50
CA THR A 145 2.74 -7.33 9.78
C THR A 145 1.74 -7.82 8.74
N GLN A 146 2.22 -8.23 7.57
CA GLN A 146 1.41 -8.80 6.50
C GLN A 146 2.21 -9.75 5.61
N PRO A 147 1.54 -10.64 4.84
CA PRO A 147 2.17 -11.34 3.74
C PRO A 147 2.60 -10.36 2.64
N GLN A 148 3.66 -10.67 1.92
CA GLN A 148 4.05 -9.93 0.73
C GLN A 148 2.97 -10.05 -0.35
N ILE A 149 2.83 -9.01 -1.17
CA ILE A 149 1.90 -8.98 -2.30
C ILE A 149 2.59 -9.64 -3.50
N PRO A 150 2.18 -10.84 -3.91
CA PRO A 150 2.79 -11.50 -5.06
C PRO A 150 2.53 -10.74 -6.36
N VAL A 151 3.35 -11.01 -7.37
CA VAL A 151 3.16 -10.48 -8.74
C VAL A 151 1.76 -10.77 -9.25
N GLY A 152 1.11 -9.78 -9.83
CA GLY A 152 -0.26 -9.85 -10.37
C GLY A 152 -1.36 -9.92 -9.31
N LYS A 153 -1.05 -9.73 -8.01
CA LYS A 153 -2.05 -9.74 -6.94
C LYS A 153 -2.31 -8.35 -6.40
N THR A 154 -3.44 -8.22 -5.73
CA THR A 154 -3.85 -7.00 -5.05
C THR A 154 -4.00 -7.26 -3.57
N TYR A 155 -3.50 -6.33 -2.77
CA TYR A 155 -3.74 -6.25 -1.33
C TYR A 155 -4.62 -5.05 -1.02
N VAL A 156 -5.39 -5.12 0.06
CA VAL A 156 -6.29 -4.04 0.48
C VAL A 156 -5.87 -3.54 1.85
N TYR A 157 -5.55 -2.26 1.93
CA TYR A 157 -5.28 -1.58 3.19
C TYR A 157 -6.52 -0.80 3.61
N GLU A 158 -6.96 -1.00 4.85
CA GLU A 158 -8.13 -0.31 5.41
C GLU A 158 -7.78 0.29 6.77
N PHE A 159 -7.85 1.61 6.87
CA PHE A 159 -7.61 2.32 8.12
C PHE A 159 -8.28 3.69 8.14
N GLN A 160 -8.37 4.26 9.33
CA GLN A 160 -8.85 5.62 9.52
C GLN A 160 -7.69 6.58 9.76
N MET A 161 -7.72 7.74 9.11
CA MET A 161 -6.75 8.81 9.36
C MET A 161 -6.98 9.44 10.73
N LYS A 162 -6.01 9.30 11.62
CA LYS A 162 -6.12 9.74 13.03
C LYS A 162 -5.37 11.02 13.33
N LYS A 163 -4.59 11.52 12.39
CA LYS A 163 -3.87 12.79 12.51
C LYS A 163 -3.62 13.42 11.15
N SER A 164 -3.54 14.74 11.12
CA SER A 164 -3.09 15.52 9.98
C SER A 164 -1.55 15.54 9.89
N GLY A 165 -1.03 15.84 8.71
CA GLY A 165 0.39 15.95 8.42
C GLY A 165 0.73 15.58 6.98
N THR A 166 2.03 15.56 6.68
CA THR A 166 2.57 15.05 5.42
C THR A 166 3.40 13.82 5.74
N PHE A 167 3.08 12.73 5.09
CA PHE A 167 3.65 11.41 5.36
C PHE A 167 4.15 10.79 4.06
N MET A 168 5.06 9.86 4.19
CA MET A 168 5.59 9.06 3.09
C MET A 168 4.85 7.74 2.99
N TYR A 169 4.69 7.20 1.78
CA TYR A 169 4.44 5.79 1.57
C TYR A 169 5.53 5.23 0.66
N HIS A 170 5.96 4.02 0.93
CA HIS A 170 7.06 3.38 0.22
C HIS A 170 6.97 1.85 0.32
N PRO A 171 7.65 1.09 -0.57
CA PRO A 171 7.72 -0.36 -0.45
C PRO A 171 8.46 -0.76 0.84
N HIS A 172 8.05 -1.88 1.44
CA HIS A 172 8.72 -2.47 2.59
C HIS A 172 8.94 -3.99 2.38
N ALA A 173 9.37 -4.34 1.17
CA ALA A 173 9.81 -5.66 0.76
C ALA A 173 11.02 -5.44 -0.15
N ASP A 174 12.15 -6.07 0.14
CA ASP A 174 13.44 -5.82 -0.53
C ASP A 174 13.73 -4.31 -0.72
N GLU A 175 13.71 -3.59 0.39
CA GLU A 175 13.82 -2.13 0.39
C GLU A 175 15.04 -1.59 -0.34
N MET A 176 16.17 -2.30 -0.25
CA MET A 176 17.42 -1.86 -0.91
C MET A 176 17.28 -1.79 -2.43
N VAL A 177 16.54 -2.70 -3.02
CA VAL A 177 16.26 -2.71 -4.46
C VAL A 177 15.10 -1.79 -4.78
N GLN A 178 13.96 -1.97 -4.12
CA GLN A 178 12.72 -1.29 -4.48
C GLN A 178 12.79 0.23 -4.25
N MET A 179 13.45 0.68 -3.17
CA MET A 179 13.68 2.11 -2.92
C MET A 179 14.71 2.71 -3.89
N ALA A 180 15.69 1.92 -4.34
CA ALA A 180 16.68 2.40 -5.32
C ALA A 180 16.12 2.47 -6.74
N MET A 181 15.08 1.70 -7.02
CA MET A 181 14.41 1.69 -8.34
C MET A 181 13.41 2.85 -8.52
N GLY A 182 13.00 3.56 -7.46
CA GLY A 182 12.15 4.74 -7.58
C GLY A 182 11.22 5.01 -6.41
#